data_9e02368b51202da67a7c95d0b02f03c2
#
_entry.id   9e02368b51202da67a7c95d0b02f03c2
#
_cell.length_a   1.000
_cell.length_b   1.000
_cell.length_c   1.000
_cell.angle_alpha   90.00
_cell.angle_beta   90.00
_cell.angle_gamma   90.00
#
_symmetry.space_group_name_H-M   'P 1'
#
loop_
_entity.id
_entity.type
_entity.pdbx_description
1 polymer ?
#
loop_
_entity_poly.entity_id
_entity_poly.type
_entity_poly.pdbx_seq_one_letter_code
_entity_poly.pdbx_strand_id
1 'polypeptide(L)'
;MSKTHKGMVLVLAVLIIGVLVPTWMDVSNIELESIWDGEAMNLREGWTLSADGVVLDDDFTLPRIVKTPDLSGKRVTLSRTIPSSYTAIRSLLFRTSQKRVKVYVDDRLTYSYDANIDNRRIKLIGLINHFVRLEEGDQGKTLNIEMISNMPKSSGQFHEVYFGTRTAQIRRLFNYDGFSLVVGVFLIINSLATAIIASRSLRNGKIYRGTLALSSIELCVGLWVCCGSMSTQLFIHNQLLLVVLAMTALYMLPVCVTWFVLSMYSIPLRRFFMISTLFFPIAFIVVSALQLLGVITYITVLIPLAVLFFCYLLIILGAVMHAYRKGEKNAKPFLIATGFLFASTVGELTLLILPHPTFINIQPLNIGVLLFGSILYSQILTQGVHFLEERGRKEYLQSLAYTDALTGLGNRRAFDEELIRLAKSDSKEKQYGIVVFDVNSLKQINDDYGHAEGDLVLREIGELLTSLYGSSANIYRIGGDEFALICEQCGQKRMTEMEQSFTEAIAKKPFTLAFGSALSSLDRSDSSDSLYKLADRRMYQQKKTMQYKTYHKSPQNPASIDTSEGTR
;
A
#
# COMPACT_ATOMS: atom_id res chain seq x y z
N MET A 1 1.17 16.97 -16.34
CA MET A 1 0.40 16.23 -15.30
C MET A 1 -0.52 15.25 -15.99
N SER A 2 -0.30 13.93 -15.80
CA SER A 2 -1.14 12.88 -16.39
C SER A 2 -2.58 12.94 -15.84
N LYS A 3 -3.57 12.36 -16.56
CA LYS A 3 -4.97 12.30 -16.10
C LYS A 3 -5.11 11.67 -14.71
N THR A 4 -4.23 10.74 -14.34
CA THR A 4 -4.15 10.10 -13.02
C THR A 4 -3.76 11.07 -11.89
N HIS A 5 -2.83 12.00 -12.15
CA HIS A 5 -2.48 13.05 -11.17
C HIS A 5 -3.64 14.01 -10.89
N LYS A 6 -4.41 14.37 -11.93
CA LYS A 6 -5.61 15.22 -11.76
C LYS A 6 -6.70 14.50 -10.96
N GLY A 7 -6.89 13.20 -11.19
CA GLY A 7 -7.86 12.39 -10.45
C GLY A 7 -7.50 12.27 -8.97
N MET A 8 -6.23 12.10 -8.64
CA MET A 8 -5.76 11.96 -7.26
C MET A 8 -5.82 13.28 -6.49
N VAL A 9 -5.44 14.39 -7.13
CA VAL A 9 -5.60 15.74 -6.55
C VAL A 9 -7.09 16.04 -6.33
N LEU A 10 -7.97 15.61 -7.23
CA LEU A 10 -9.41 15.77 -7.10
C LEU A 10 -9.96 14.93 -5.92
N VAL A 11 -9.55 13.68 -5.77
CA VAL A 11 -9.94 12.81 -4.63
C VAL A 11 -9.44 13.39 -3.31
N LEU A 12 -8.20 13.89 -3.27
CA LEU A 12 -7.64 14.55 -2.09
C LEU A 12 -8.38 15.87 -1.78
N ALA A 13 -8.68 16.66 -2.81
CA ALA A 13 -9.46 17.90 -2.68
C ALA A 13 -10.90 17.61 -2.21
N VAL A 14 -11.55 16.56 -2.72
CA VAL A 14 -12.89 16.13 -2.31
C VAL A 14 -12.86 15.59 -0.87
N LEU A 15 -11.83 14.85 -0.46
CA LEU A 15 -11.65 14.40 0.92
C LEU A 15 -11.37 15.59 1.86
N ILE A 16 -10.51 16.50 1.48
CA ILE A 16 -10.22 17.72 2.25
C ILE A 16 -11.47 18.61 2.32
N ILE A 17 -12.17 18.82 1.22
CA ILE A 17 -13.42 19.59 1.17
C ILE A 17 -14.52 18.86 1.94
N GLY A 18 -14.68 17.55 1.76
CA GLY A 18 -15.68 16.74 2.47
C GLY A 18 -15.46 16.67 3.99
N VAL A 19 -14.22 16.89 4.45
CA VAL A 19 -13.88 16.96 5.89
C VAL A 19 -13.89 18.40 6.40
N LEU A 20 -13.45 19.37 5.60
CA LEU A 20 -13.43 20.79 6.02
C LEU A 20 -14.79 21.49 5.88
N VAL A 21 -15.62 21.10 4.90
CA VAL A 21 -16.93 21.74 4.68
C VAL A 21 -17.90 21.49 5.84
N PRO A 22 -18.02 20.27 6.41
CA PRO A 22 -18.87 20.07 7.59
C PRO A 22 -18.37 20.78 8.85
N THR A 23 -17.05 21.08 8.94
CA THR A 23 -16.49 21.84 10.07
C THR A 23 -16.63 23.34 9.88
N TRP A 24 -16.90 23.79 8.67
CA TRP A 24 -17.05 25.21 8.30
C TRP A 24 -18.51 25.62 8.07
N MET A 25 -19.36 24.69 7.66
CA MET A 25 -20.79 24.93 7.65
C MET A 25 -21.29 24.82 9.09
N ASP A 26 -21.73 25.97 9.60
CA ASP A 26 -22.50 26.05 10.82
C ASP A 26 -23.71 25.09 10.68
N VAL A 27 -23.64 23.94 11.30
CA VAL A 27 -24.68 22.88 11.24
C VAL A 27 -25.98 23.39 11.87
N SER A 28 -25.97 24.62 12.45
CA SER A 28 -27.13 25.31 13.00
C SER A 28 -28.22 25.63 11.96
N ASN A 29 -27.93 25.59 10.66
CA ASN A 29 -28.90 25.92 9.60
C ASN A 29 -29.53 24.74 8.86
N ILE A 30 -29.29 23.51 9.28
CA ILE A 30 -29.97 22.35 8.73
C ILE A 30 -31.00 21.89 9.79
N GLU A 31 -32.25 21.64 9.40
CA GLU A 31 -33.37 21.10 10.22
C GLU A 31 -33.09 19.77 10.94
N LEU A 32 -31.82 19.40 11.15
CA LEU A 32 -31.37 18.36 12.06
C LEU A 32 -31.45 18.78 13.55
N GLU A 33 -31.83 20.02 13.84
CA GLU A 33 -31.98 20.57 15.20
C GLU A 33 -32.92 19.72 16.07
N SER A 34 -33.95 19.11 15.50
CA SER A 34 -34.91 18.28 16.25
C SER A 34 -34.35 16.98 16.83
N ILE A 35 -33.24 16.47 16.26
CA ILE A 35 -32.59 15.23 16.73
C ILE A 35 -31.51 15.51 17.78
N TRP A 36 -30.97 16.75 17.82
CA TRP A 36 -29.81 17.13 18.62
C TRP A 36 -30.12 18.21 19.67
N ASP A 37 -31.34 18.23 20.21
CA ASP A 37 -31.79 19.23 21.16
C ASP A 37 -30.94 19.29 22.43
N GLY A 38 -30.46 20.49 22.72
CA GLY A 38 -29.86 20.90 23.98
C GLY A 38 -28.35 21.19 23.93
N GLU A 39 -27.96 22.35 24.42
CA GLU A 39 -26.54 22.67 24.67
C GLU A 39 -26.02 21.97 25.93
N ALA A 40 -24.76 21.54 25.90
CA ALA A 40 -24.07 21.11 27.09
C ALA A 40 -23.49 22.31 27.83
N MET A 41 -24.07 22.64 28.99
CA MET A 41 -23.65 23.74 29.83
C MET A 41 -22.35 23.39 30.56
N ASN A 42 -21.34 24.22 30.55
CA ASN A 42 -20.12 24.08 31.34
C ASN A 42 -20.39 24.55 32.77
N LEU A 43 -20.31 23.63 33.73
CA LEU A 43 -20.43 23.96 35.15
C LEU A 43 -19.07 24.46 35.67
N ARG A 44 -18.71 25.68 35.31
CA ARG A 44 -17.38 26.24 35.54
C ARG A 44 -17.18 26.75 36.97
N GLU A 45 -18.19 27.39 37.53
CA GLU A 45 -18.16 28.12 38.82
C GLU A 45 -19.09 27.50 39.85
N GLY A 46 -18.99 27.95 41.11
CA GLY A 46 -19.86 27.51 42.20
C GLY A 46 -19.54 26.12 42.73
N TRP A 47 -18.27 25.69 42.65
CA TRP A 47 -17.78 24.46 43.25
C TRP A 47 -17.14 24.75 44.59
N THR A 48 -17.32 23.80 45.52
CA THR A 48 -16.55 23.74 46.76
C THR A 48 -15.57 22.58 46.67
N LEU A 49 -14.30 22.85 46.85
CA LEU A 49 -13.25 21.83 46.90
C LEU A 49 -12.92 21.49 48.36
N SER A 50 -13.01 20.20 48.72
CA SER A 50 -12.61 19.71 50.01
C SER A 50 -11.65 18.51 49.90
N ALA A 51 -10.80 18.30 50.90
CA ALA A 51 -9.95 17.13 51.01
C ALA A 51 -10.06 16.54 52.41
N ASP A 52 -10.34 15.24 52.49
CA ASP A 52 -10.58 14.49 53.75
C ASP A 52 -11.59 15.21 54.68
N GLY A 53 -12.61 15.87 54.12
CA GLY A 53 -13.65 16.60 54.81
C GLY A 53 -13.30 18.05 55.18
N VAL A 54 -12.09 18.50 54.92
CA VAL A 54 -11.66 19.91 55.16
C VAL A 54 -11.86 20.71 53.89
N VAL A 55 -12.61 21.81 53.94
CA VAL A 55 -12.80 22.74 52.83
C VAL A 55 -11.48 23.46 52.55
N LEU A 56 -11.03 23.36 51.30
CA LEU A 56 -9.81 24.02 50.78
C LEU A 56 -10.12 25.29 50.02
N ASP A 57 -11.26 25.32 49.29
CA ASP A 57 -11.68 26.43 48.48
C ASP A 57 -13.22 26.35 48.31
N ASP A 58 -13.95 27.38 48.67
CA ASP A 58 -15.43 27.41 48.65
C ASP A 58 -15.99 28.09 47.38
N ASP A 59 -15.13 28.71 46.56
CA ASP A 59 -15.46 29.27 45.26
C ASP A 59 -14.50 28.74 44.18
N PHE A 60 -14.40 27.42 44.10
CA PHE A 60 -13.48 26.76 43.18
C PHE A 60 -13.99 26.76 41.76
N THR A 61 -13.13 27.22 40.85
CA THR A 61 -13.45 27.33 39.41
C THR A 61 -12.74 26.25 38.58
N LEU A 62 -13.47 25.62 37.65
CA LEU A 62 -12.96 24.59 36.74
C LEU A 62 -12.70 25.16 35.33
N PRO A 63 -11.66 24.71 34.59
CA PRO A 63 -10.64 23.72 34.99
C PRO A 63 -9.53 24.38 35.83
N ARG A 64 -8.90 23.62 36.74
CA ARG A 64 -7.81 24.16 37.58
C ARG A 64 -6.82 23.07 37.98
N ILE A 65 -5.56 23.47 38.18
CA ILE A 65 -4.49 22.63 38.71
C ILE A 65 -4.11 23.15 40.08
N VAL A 66 -4.35 22.34 41.11
CA VAL A 66 -3.94 22.60 42.49
C VAL A 66 -2.62 21.92 42.74
N LYS A 67 -1.57 22.70 43.02
CA LYS A 67 -0.20 22.18 43.31
C LYS A 67 0.07 22.02 44.78
N THR A 68 -0.53 22.86 45.60
CA THR A 68 -0.39 22.92 47.06
C THR A 68 -1.76 23.12 47.70
N PRO A 69 -2.14 22.35 48.73
CA PRO A 69 -1.42 21.21 49.31
C PRO A 69 -1.38 19.99 48.36
N ASP A 70 -0.45 19.03 48.64
CA ASP A 70 -0.45 17.75 47.91
C ASP A 70 -1.73 16.97 48.26
N LEU A 71 -2.47 16.59 47.20
CA LEU A 71 -3.73 15.85 47.29
C LEU A 71 -3.54 14.36 47.05
N SER A 72 -2.31 13.88 46.94
CA SER A 72 -2.00 12.48 46.66
C SER A 72 -2.46 11.58 47.81
N GLY A 73 -3.25 10.55 47.48
CA GLY A 73 -3.81 9.60 48.46
C GLY A 73 -4.98 10.15 49.26
N LYS A 74 -5.30 11.45 49.17
CA LYS A 74 -6.43 12.03 49.87
C LYS A 74 -7.73 11.85 49.12
N ARG A 75 -8.86 11.79 49.86
CA ARG A 75 -10.21 11.81 49.30
C ARG A 75 -10.56 13.27 48.99
N VAL A 76 -10.55 13.62 47.72
CA VAL A 76 -10.90 14.95 47.26
C VAL A 76 -12.34 14.95 46.77
N THR A 77 -13.15 15.92 47.26
CA THR A 77 -14.56 16.07 46.88
C THR A 77 -14.78 17.43 46.25
N LEU A 78 -15.41 17.42 45.06
CA LEU A 78 -15.98 18.61 44.43
C LEU A 78 -17.50 18.60 44.67
N SER A 79 -18.00 19.59 45.37
CA SER A 79 -19.41 19.71 45.72
C SER A 79 -20.04 20.92 45.03
N ARG A 80 -21.28 20.76 44.55
CA ARG A 80 -22.05 21.82 43.91
C ARG A 80 -23.54 21.51 43.91
N THR A 81 -24.40 22.49 43.93
CA THR A 81 -25.83 22.33 43.70
C THR A 81 -26.13 22.09 42.22
N ILE A 82 -26.94 21.06 41.91
CA ILE A 82 -27.41 20.77 40.57
C ILE A 82 -28.34 21.90 40.11
N PRO A 83 -28.21 22.42 38.87
CA PRO A 83 -29.09 23.44 38.35
C PRO A 83 -30.55 23.02 38.42
N SER A 84 -31.45 23.92 38.83
CA SER A 84 -32.89 23.67 39.01
C SER A 84 -33.74 23.84 37.76
N SER A 85 -33.18 24.43 36.68
CA SER A 85 -33.94 24.83 35.49
C SER A 85 -33.81 23.84 34.33
N TYR A 86 -34.21 22.54 34.53
CA TYR A 86 -34.25 21.61 33.42
C TYR A 86 -35.46 20.66 33.50
N THR A 87 -35.98 20.26 32.33
CA THR A 87 -37.21 19.49 32.20
C THR A 87 -37.03 18.08 31.68
N ALA A 88 -35.79 17.67 31.32
CA ALA A 88 -35.49 16.36 30.75
C ALA A 88 -34.34 15.68 31.51
N ILE A 89 -34.23 14.36 31.35
CA ILE A 89 -33.12 13.56 31.90
C ILE A 89 -31.79 14.17 31.43
N ARG A 90 -30.98 14.52 32.38
CA ARG A 90 -29.64 15.13 32.13
C ARG A 90 -28.52 14.16 32.50
N SER A 91 -27.35 14.44 32.01
CA SER A 91 -26.15 13.70 32.35
C SER A 91 -25.00 14.66 32.60
N LEU A 92 -24.05 14.22 33.38
CA LEU A 92 -22.78 14.89 33.56
C LEU A 92 -21.76 14.24 32.66
N LEU A 93 -20.90 15.04 32.06
CA LEU A 93 -19.68 14.60 31.40
C LEU A 93 -18.50 15.32 32.01
N PHE A 94 -17.57 14.58 32.56
CA PHE A 94 -16.32 15.14 33.03
C PHE A 94 -15.19 14.13 32.80
N ARG A 95 -13.97 14.64 32.90
CA ARG A 95 -12.77 13.85 32.64
C ARG A 95 -11.92 13.75 33.88
N THR A 96 -11.30 12.58 34.06
CA THR A 96 -10.27 12.41 35.08
C THR A 96 -9.04 11.71 34.50
N SER A 97 -7.91 11.97 35.13
CA SER A 97 -6.65 11.27 34.86
C SER A 97 -6.21 10.55 36.12
N GLN A 98 -6.01 9.23 36.05
CA GLN A 98 -5.45 8.41 37.14
C GLN A 98 -6.21 8.56 38.47
N LYS A 99 -7.56 8.64 38.43
CA LYS A 99 -8.40 8.81 39.62
C LYS A 99 -9.45 7.71 39.73
N ARG A 100 -9.69 7.24 40.97
CA ARG A 100 -10.92 6.54 41.36
C ARG A 100 -11.99 7.60 41.52
N VAL A 101 -13.19 7.37 41.03
CA VAL A 101 -14.28 8.35 41.03
C VAL A 101 -15.55 7.73 41.59
N LYS A 102 -16.19 8.43 42.53
CA LYS A 102 -17.56 8.16 42.96
C LYS A 102 -18.38 9.42 42.83
N VAL A 103 -19.60 9.34 42.37
CA VAL A 103 -20.52 10.48 42.25
C VAL A 103 -21.74 10.20 43.08
N TYR A 104 -22.06 11.12 43.97
CA TYR A 104 -23.23 11.10 44.81
C TYR A 104 -24.16 12.28 44.48
N VAL A 105 -25.45 12.04 44.55
CA VAL A 105 -26.47 13.09 44.58
C VAL A 105 -27.14 13.01 45.96
N ASP A 106 -26.91 14.04 46.77
CA ASP A 106 -27.05 14.00 48.24
C ASP A 106 -26.29 12.77 48.79
N ASP A 107 -26.98 11.82 49.44
CA ASP A 107 -26.37 10.59 49.98
C ASP A 107 -26.49 9.39 49.03
N ARG A 108 -27.13 9.52 47.87
CA ARG A 108 -27.30 8.45 46.90
C ARG A 108 -26.09 8.30 46.00
N LEU A 109 -25.40 7.12 46.05
CA LEU A 109 -24.36 6.76 45.09
C LEU A 109 -24.97 6.56 43.70
N THR A 110 -24.70 7.49 42.78
CA THR A 110 -25.23 7.49 41.41
C THR A 110 -24.26 6.85 40.41
N TYR A 111 -22.96 6.97 40.65
CA TYR A 111 -21.94 6.44 39.77
C TYR A 111 -20.69 6.06 40.55
N SER A 112 -20.07 4.94 40.16
CA SER A 112 -18.78 4.54 40.69
C SER A 112 -17.88 4.02 39.58
N TYR A 113 -16.68 4.57 39.53
CA TYR A 113 -15.60 4.08 38.69
C TYR A 113 -14.43 3.69 39.62
N ASP A 114 -14.33 2.39 39.87
CA ASP A 114 -13.23 1.84 40.66
C ASP A 114 -12.15 1.33 39.72
N ALA A 115 -11.18 2.16 39.52
CA ALA A 115 -10.05 1.87 38.66
C ALA A 115 -9.01 0.99 39.35
N ASN A 116 -9.34 0.01 40.12
CA ASN A 116 -8.45 -0.97 40.77
C ASN A 116 -7.05 -0.41 41.13
N ILE A 117 -7.04 0.81 41.71
CA ILE A 117 -5.83 1.59 42.03
C ILE A 117 -4.93 0.83 43.03
N ASP A 118 -5.53 -0.05 43.82
CA ASP A 118 -4.86 -0.85 44.82
C ASP A 118 -4.11 -2.05 44.23
N ASN A 119 -4.46 -2.44 42.99
CA ASN A 119 -3.72 -3.46 42.28
C ASN A 119 -2.39 -2.86 41.76
N ARG A 120 -1.30 -3.06 42.49
CA ARG A 120 0.05 -2.59 42.13
C ARG A 120 0.49 -2.98 40.74
N ARG A 121 -0.14 -4.00 40.14
CA ARG A 121 0.16 -4.51 38.77
C ARG A 121 -0.51 -3.72 37.66
N ILE A 122 -1.60 -2.97 37.94
CA ILE A 122 -2.34 -2.23 36.92
C ILE A 122 -2.51 -0.77 37.36
N LYS A 123 -1.42 0.00 37.35
CA LYS A 123 -1.44 1.45 37.64
C LYS A 123 -1.88 2.30 36.44
N LEU A 124 -2.51 1.72 35.43
CA LEU A 124 -2.81 2.39 34.17
C LEU A 124 -4.28 2.72 34.07
N ILE A 125 -4.62 3.92 34.55
CA ILE A 125 -5.87 4.58 34.24
C ILE A 125 -5.47 5.79 33.42
N GLY A 126 -5.76 5.78 32.11
CA GLY A 126 -5.53 6.92 31.22
C GLY A 126 -6.45 8.10 31.56
N LEU A 127 -6.61 9.00 30.60
CA LEU A 127 -7.67 9.99 30.58
C LEU A 127 -9.01 9.29 30.31
N ILE A 128 -9.97 9.41 31.23
CA ILE A 128 -11.28 8.76 31.17
C ILE A 128 -12.37 9.82 31.14
N ASN A 129 -13.32 9.64 30.23
CA ASN A 129 -14.54 10.41 30.19
C ASN A 129 -15.61 9.67 30.99
N HIS A 130 -16.16 10.31 32.01
CA HIS A 130 -17.24 9.77 32.85
C HIS A 130 -18.57 10.35 32.39
N PHE A 131 -19.52 9.46 32.03
CA PHE A 131 -20.89 9.81 31.73
C PHE A 131 -21.75 9.39 32.91
N VAL A 132 -22.28 10.35 33.65
CA VAL A 132 -23.10 10.10 34.83
C VAL A 132 -24.53 10.53 34.56
N ARG A 133 -25.46 9.59 34.53
CA ARG A 133 -26.90 9.86 34.35
C ARG A 133 -27.49 10.42 35.64
N LEU A 134 -28.21 11.53 35.54
CA LEU A 134 -28.99 12.10 36.60
C LEU A 134 -30.48 11.73 36.41
N GLU A 135 -31.21 11.58 37.50
CA GLU A 135 -32.65 11.26 37.47
C GLU A 135 -33.51 12.52 37.48
N GLU A 136 -34.78 12.37 37.08
CA GLU A 136 -35.81 13.39 37.32
C GLU A 136 -35.95 13.59 38.82
N GLY A 137 -35.91 14.83 39.30
CA GLY A 137 -35.98 15.12 40.73
C GLY A 137 -34.62 15.26 41.43
N ASP A 138 -33.50 15.20 40.70
CA ASP A 138 -32.18 15.54 41.23
C ASP A 138 -31.89 17.06 41.17
N GLN A 139 -32.85 17.83 40.71
CA GLN A 139 -32.78 19.30 40.62
C GLN A 139 -32.64 19.90 42.00
N GLY A 140 -31.72 20.85 42.17
CA GLY A 140 -31.48 21.57 43.42
C GLY A 140 -30.80 20.72 44.52
N LYS A 141 -30.52 19.44 44.28
CA LYS A 141 -29.76 18.57 45.20
C LYS A 141 -28.28 18.83 45.10
N THR A 142 -27.55 18.38 46.11
CA THR A 142 -26.10 18.49 46.17
C THR A 142 -25.44 17.37 45.37
N LEU A 143 -24.64 17.77 44.39
CA LEU A 143 -23.77 16.87 43.63
C LEU A 143 -22.41 16.82 44.30
N ASN A 144 -21.94 15.63 44.65
CA ASN A 144 -20.61 15.38 45.21
C ASN A 144 -19.83 14.45 44.29
N ILE A 145 -18.71 14.92 43.77
CA ILE A 145 -17.77 14.12 42.94
C ILE A 145 -16.54 13.82 43.81
N GLU A 146 -16.50 12.64 44.37
CA GLU A 146 -15.34 12.16 45.13
C GLU A 146 -14.30 11.58 44.18
N MET A 147 -13.04 11.96 44.39
CA MET A 147 -11.91 11.51 43.60
C MET A 147 -10.71 11.16 44.52
N ILE A 148 -10.06 10.02 44.20
CA ILE A 148 -8.83 9.61 44.89
C ILE A 148 -7.79 9.28 43.82
N SER A 149 -6.58 9.82 43.97
CA SER A 149 -5.43 9.51 43.10
C SER A 149 -4.19 9.34 43.97
N ASN A 150 -3.44 8.26 43.76
CA ASN A 150 -2.16 8.03 44.40
C ASN A 150 -0.99 8.68 43.63
N MET A 151 -1.26 9.43 42.58
CA MET A 151 -0.24 10.10 41.77
C MET A 151 -0.20 11.60 42.02
N PRO A 152 0.90 12.16 42.53
CA PRO A 152 1.00 13.60 42.85
C PRO A 152 0.69 14.52 41.71
N LYS A 153 1.10 14.15 40.46
CA LYS A 153 0.83 14.96 39.25
C LYS A 153 -0.63 14.99 38.84
N SER A 154 -1.39 13.92 39.13
CA SER A 154 -2.80 13.79 38.69
C SER A 154 -3.79 14.14 39.80
N SER A 155 -3.40 14.04 41.07
CA SER A 155 -4.26 14.27 42.24
C SER A 155 -4.88 15.67 42.24
N GLY A 156 -4.09 16.69 41.91
CA GLY A 156 -4.52 18.09 41.86
C GLY A 156 -5.07 18.58 40.49
N GLN A 157 -5.20 17.70 39.50
CA GLN A 157 -5.76 18.11 38.19
C GLN A 157 -7.27 17.96 38.16
N PHE A 158 -8.00 19.06 37.89
CA PHE A 158 -9.45 19.10 37.76
C PHE A 158 -9.82 19.64 36.40
N HIS A 159 -10.61 18.86 35.68
CA HIS A 159 -11.09 19.19 34.35
C HIS A 159 -12.51 19.79 34.41
N GLU A 160 -12.96 20.30 33.30
CA GLU A 160 -14.30 20.84 33.13
C GLU A 160 -15.37 19.76 33.37
N VAL A 161 -16.50 20.17 33.93
CA VAL A 161 -17.69 19.36 34.13
C VAL A 161 -18.82 19.94 33.28
N TYR A 162 -19.37 19.13 32.41
CA TYR A 162 -20.46 19.51 31.52
C TYR A 162 -21.76 18.86 31.97
N PHE A 163 -22.81 19.65 31.92
CA PHE A 163 -24.17 19.26 32.26
C PHE A 163 -25.07 19.43 31.04
N GLY A 164 -25.81 18.41 30.65
CA GLY A 164 -26.68 18.46 29.48
C GLY A 164 -27.28 17.11 29.12
N THR A 165 -27.97 17.02 27.99
CA THR A 165 -28.45 15.75 27.47
C THR A 165 -27.28 14.88 27.04
N ARG A 166 -27.47 13.55 27.06
CA ARG A 166 -26.43 12.61 26.59
C ARG A 166 -26.02 12.89 25.15
N THR A 167 -26.97 13.26 24.32
CA THR A 167 -26.75 13.62 22.91
C THR A 167 -25.88 14.86 22.76
N ALA A 168 -26.18 15.93 23.52
CA ALA A 168 -25.35 17.14 23.52
C ALA A 168 -23.91 16.87 23.96
N GLN A 169 -23.71 15.97 24.91
CA GLN A 169 -22.37 15.60 25.36
C GLN A 169 -21.61 14.75 24.34
N ILE A 170 -22.27 13.81 23.67
CA ILE A 170 -21.68 13.04 22.57
C ILE A 170 -21.30 14.00 21.42
N ARG A 171 -22.22 14.90 21.02
CA ARG A 171 -21.93 15.96 20.02
C ARG A 171 -20.69 16.76 20.42
N ARG A 172 -20.59 17.16 21.70
CA ARG A 172 -19.44 17.89 22.20
C ARG A 172 -18.13 17.12 22.06
N LEU A 173 -18.10 15.83 22.41
CA LEU A 173 -16.92 14.99 22.24
C LEU A 173 -16.52 14.88 20.77
N PHE A 174 -17.48 14.67 19.88
CA PHE A 174 -17.20 14.63 18.45
C PHE A 174 -16.72 15.97 17.90
N ASN A 175 -17.30 17.08 18.30
CA ASN A 175 -16.84 18.40 17.89
C ASN A 175 -15.42 18.68 18.41
N TYR A 176 -15.09 18.18 19.60
CA TYR A 176 -13.77 18.36 20.19
C TYR A 176 -12.70 17.51 19.50
N ASP A 177 -12.98 16.24 19.19
CA ASP A 177 -11.95 15.25 18.83
C ASP A 177 -12.38 14.25 17.73
N GLY A 178 -13.57 14.41 17.18
CA GLY A 178 -14.09 13.52 16.13
C GLY A 178 -13.25 13.56 14.86
N PHE A 179 -12.63 14.70 14.55
CA PHE A 179 -11.70 14.81 13.43
C PHE A 179 -10.52 13.83 13.56
N SER A 180 -9.92 13.72 14.73
CA SER A 180 -8.86 12.74 14.99
C SER A 180 -9.32 11.31 14.77
N LEU A 181 -10.52 10.97 15.24
CA LEU A 181 -11.09 9.63 15.04
C LEU A 181 -11.26 9.33 13.55
N VAL A 182 -11.82 10.27 12.77
CA VAL A 182 -12.00 10.12 11.32
C VAL A 182 -10.67 9.94 10.61
N VAL A 183 -9.67 10.76 10.93
CA VAL A 183 -8.31 10.65 10.37
C VAL A 183 -7.68 9.31 10.70
N GLY A 184 -7.77 8.89 11.95
CA GLY A 184 -7.19 7.61 12.38
C GLY A 184 -7.83 6.41 11.69
N VAL A 185 -9.16 6.36 11.60
CA VAL A 185 -9.90 5.30 10.88
C VAL A 185 -9.56 5.31 9.40
N PHE A 186 -9.51 6.48 8.77
CA PHE A 186 -9.10 6.64 7.37
C PHE A 186 -7.70 6.06 7.13
N LEU A 187 -6.73 6.37 7.98
CA LEU A 187 -5.36 5.86 7.85
C LEU A 187 -5.30 4.34 8.00
N ILE A 188 -6.07 3.75 8.92
CA ILE A 188 -6.15 2.30 9.09
C ILE A 188 -6.72 1.62 7.85
N ILE A 189 -7.83 2.13 7.31
CA ILE A 189 -8.45 1.60 6.09
C ILE A 189 -7.50 1.73 4.90
N ASN A 190 -6.88 2.90 4.74
CA ASN A 190 -5.91 3.15 3.66
C ASN A 190 -4.70 2.23 3.76
N SER A 191 -4.18 2.01 4.96
CA SER A 191 -3.10 1.06 5.22
C SER A 191 -3.45 -0.35 4.74
N LEU A 192 -4.63 -0.87 5.11
CA LEU A 192 -5.08 -2.20 4.68
C LEU A 192 -5.24 -2.29 3.16
N ALA A 193 -5.85 -1.29 2.53
CA ALA A 193 -6.00 -1.23 1.08
C ALA A 193 -4.63 -1.21 0.38
N THR A 194 -3.70 -0.40 0.86
CA THR A 194 -2.33 -0.29 0.33
C THR A 194 -1.57 -1.61 0.47
N ALA A 195 -1.69 -2.31 1.60
CA ALA A 195 -1.08 -3.63 1.81
C ALA A 195 -1.64 -4.69 0.84
N ILE A 196 -2.96 -4.70 0.63
CA ILE A 196 -3.62 -5.63 -0.30
C ILE A 196 -3.16 -5.37 -1.75
N ILE A 197 -3.13 -4.11 -2.18
CA ILE A 197 -2.67 -3.73 -3.52
C ILE A 197 -1.21 -4.16 -3.70
N ALA A 198 -0.34 -3.87 -2.73
CA ALA A 198 1.05 -4.27 -2.77
C ALA A 198 1.18 -5.79 -2.93
N SER A 199 0.47 -6.57 -2.14
CA SER A 199 0.55 -8.05 -2.15
C SER A 199 0.12 -8.68 -3.47
N ARG A 200 -0.83 -8.07 -4.18
CA ARG A 200 -1.36 -8.58 -5.46
C ARG A 200 -0.58 -8.11 -6.68
N SER A 201 -0.14 -6.86 -6.70
CA SER A 201 0.39 -6.21 -7.92
C SER A 201 1.90 -6.22 -8.03
N LEU A 202 2.65 -6.28 -6.93
CA LEU A 202 4.07 -5.95 -6.89
C LEU A 202 4.92 -7.04 -6.23
N ARG A 203 4.70 -8.29 -6.57
CA ARG A 203 5.23 -9.47 -5.84
C ARG A 203 6.73 -9.49 -5.55
N ASN A 204 7.60 -8.66 -6.15
CA ASN A 204 9.02 -8.55 -5.75
C ASN A 204 9.61 -7.19 -6.14
N GLY A 205 10.48 -6.64 -5.31
CA GLY A 205 11.28 -5.45 -5.64
C GLY A 205 11.26 -4.34 -4.57
N LYS A 206 11.91 -3.23 -4.92
CA LYS A 206 12.07 -2.03 -4.09
C LYS A 206 10.72 -1.36 -3.80
N ILE A 207 9.87 -1.24 -4.83
CA ILE A 207 8.55 -0.61 -4.76
C ILE A 207 7.62 -1.39 -3.83
N TYR A 208 7.57 -2.72 -3.96
CA TYR A 208 6.78 -3.59 -3.08
C TYR A 208 7.13 -3.38 -1.59
N ARG A 209 8.43 -3.42 -1.25
CA ARG A 209 8.90 -3.23 0.13
C ARG A 209 8.60 -1.84 0.65
N GLY A 210 8.76 -0.80 -0.19
CA GLY A 210 8.43 0.58 0.15
C GLY A 210 6.94 0.78 0.41
N THR A 211 6.08 0.18 -0.41
CA THR A 211 4.62 0.24 -0.27
C THR A 211 4.16 -0.44 1.03
N LEU A 212 4.69 -1.62 1.36
CA LEU A 212 4.39 -2.29 2.63
C LEU A 212 4.89 -1.51 3.85
N ALA A 213 6.07 -0.90 3.74
CA ALA A 213 6.59 -0.07 4.82
C ALA A 213 5.73 1.19 5.03
N LEU A 214 5.26 1.84 3.95
CA LEU A 214 4.32 2.97 4.05
C LEU A 214 3.01 2.54 4.69
N SER A 215 2.41 1.43 4.24
CA SER A 215 1.22 0.84 4.87
C SER A 215 1.41 0.64 6.37
N SER A 216 2.58 0.13 6.80
CA SER A 216 2.90 -0.06 8.22
C SER A 216 3.00 1.26 9.00
N ILE A 217 3.53 2.33 8.38
CA ILE A 217 3.55 3.68 8.97
C ILE A 217 2.12 4.18 9.17
N GLU A 218 1.27 4.10 8.12
CA GLU A 218 -0.12 4.54 8.17
C GLU A 218 -0.92 3.78 9.24
N LEU A 219 -0.68 2.46 9.37
CA LEU A 219 -1.32 1.65 10.40
C LEU A 219 -0.90 2.11 11.81
N CYS A 220 0.39 2.28 12.05
CA CYS A 220 0.89 2.74 13.35
C CYS A 220 0.34 4.12 13.71
N VAL A 221 0.39 5.07 12.77
CA VAL A 221 -0.14 6.42 13.01
C VAL A 221 -1.65 6.40 13.20
N GLY A 222 -2.39 5.66 12.36
CA GLY A 222 -3.84 5.50 12.46
C GLY A 222 -4.27 4.91 13.80
N LEU A 223 -3.60 3.84 14.27
CA LEU A 223 -3.86 3.25 15.58
C LEU A 223 -3.53 4.23 16.71
N TRP A 224 -2.39 4.92 16.63
CA TRP A 224 -2.01 5.91 17.65
C TRP A 224 -3.04 7.06 17.75
N VAL A 225 -3.47 7.60 16.62
CA VAL A 225 -4.46 8.70 16.56
C VAL A 225 -5.83 8.21 17.03
N CYS A 226 -6.32 7.05 16.56
CA CYS A 226 -7.59 6.47 16.99
C CYS A 226 -7.61 6.17 18.49
N CYS A 227 -6.59 5.48 19.01
CA CYS A 227 -6.55 5.08 20.41
C CYS A 227 -6.31 6.27 21.34
N GLY A 228 -5.69 7.36 20.84
CA GLY A 228 -5.54 8.63 21.56
C GLY A 228 -6.81 9.48 21.57
N SER A 229 -7.73 9.27 20.64
CA SER A 229 -8.97 10.02 20.53
C SER A 229 -9.95 9.70 21.67
N MET A 230 -10.51 10.75 22.25
CA MET A 230 -11.53 10.64 23.29
C MET A 230 -12.84 10.07 22.77
N SER A 231 -13.16 10.34 21.53
CA SER A 231 -14.36 9.83 20.86
C SER A 231 -14.32 8.31 20.72
N THR A 232 -13.14 7.69 20.67
CA THR A 232 -12.98 6.23 20.64
C THR A 232 -13.50 5.55 21.89
N GLN A 233 -13.47 6.22 23.05
CA GLN A 233 -13.98 5.69 24.31
C GLN A 233 -15.50 5.48 24.31
N LEU A 234 -16.24 6.11 23.39
CA LEU A 234 -17.68 5.86 23.20
C LEU A 234 -17.96 4.45 22.67
N PHE A 235 -17.01 3.88 21.93
CA PHE A 235 -17.12 2.57 21.28
C PHE A 235 -16.35 1.49 22.03
N ILE A 236 -15.15 1.82 22.54
CA ILE A 236 -14.25 0.89 23.22
C ILE A 236 -14.04 1.38 24.65
N HIS A 237 -14.69 0.69 25.59
CA HIS A 237 -14.63 1.04 27.02
C HIS A 237 -13.37 0.54 27.72
N ASN A 238 -12.62 -0.39 27.11
CA ASN A 238 -11.38 -0.91 27.68
C ASN A 238 -10.22 0.04 27.46
N GLN A 239 -10.03 0.94 28.42
CA GLN A 239 -8.97 1.96 28.37
C GLN A 239 -7.56 1.36 28.36
N LEU A 240 -7.33 0.25 29.06
CA LEU A 240 -6.04 -0.43 29.06
C LEU A 240 -5.67 -0.89 27.63
N LEU A 241 -6.64 -1.49 26.92
CA LEU A 241 -6.45 -1.91 25.53
C LEU A 241 -6.05 -0.74 24.62
N LEU A 242 -6.77 0.40 24.74
CA LEU A 242 -6.49 1.59 23.93
C LEU A 242 -5.07 2.11 24.20
N VAL A 243 -4.65 2.20 25.45
CA VAL A 243 -3.31 2.67 25.81
C VAL A 243 -2.24 1.70 25.32
N VAL A 244 -2.42 0.40 25.48
CA VAL A 244 -1.44 -0.60 25.01
C VAL A 244 -1.31 -0.55 23.49
N LEU A 245 -2.42 -0.44 22.75
CA LEU A 245 -2.39 -0.32 21.29
C LEU A 245 -1.70 0.97 20.85
N ALA A 246 -2.03 2.11 21.47
CA ALA A 246 -1.38 3.39 21.18
C ALA A 246 0.14 3.34 21.43
N MET A 247 0.56 2.76 22.54
CA MET A 247 1.99 2.62 22.88
C MET A 247 2.69 1.66 21.92
N THR A 248 2.09 0.52 21.60
CA THR A 248 2.63 -0.41 20.60
C THR A 248 2.87 0.30 19.29
N ALA A 249 1.87 1.04 18.80
CA ALA A 249 1.97 1.79 17.56
C ALA A 249 3.09 2.84 17.60
N LEU A 250 3.20 3.59 18.70
CA LEU A 250 4.23 4.62 18.87
C LEU A 250 5.65 4.04 18.90
N TYR A 251 5.86 2.90 19.58
CA TYR A 251 7.17 2.25 19.61
C TYR A 251 7.54 1.56 18.30
N MET A 252 6.55 1.12 17.50
CA MET A 252 6.79 0.51 16.18
C MET A 252 7.01 1.54 15.09
N LEU A 253 6.55 2.78 15.24
CA LEU A 253 6.65 3.83 14.23
C LEU A 253 8.10 4.10 13.76
N PRO A 254 9.13 4.23 14.62
CA PRO A 254 10.52 4.38 14.18
C PRO A 254 11.04 3.21 13.33
N VAL A 255 10.59 1.98 13.64
CA VAL A 255 10.93 0.78 12.87
C VAL A 255 10.34 0.87 11.46
N CYS A 256 9.05 1.22 11.36
CA CYS A 256 8.35 1.35 10.08
C CYS A 256 8.95 2.46 9.22
N VAL A 257 9.26 3.63 9.80
CA VAL A 257 9.90 4.75 9.10
C VAL A 257 11.29 4.35 8.58
N THR A 258 12.09 3.69 9.40
CA THR A 258 13.42 3.21 8.97
C THR A 258 13.29 2.17 7.86
N TRP A 259 12.36 1.23 7.98
CA TRP A 259 12.12 0.24 6.95
C TRP A 259 11.71 0.89 5.63
N PHE A 260 10.85 1.92 5.66
CA PHE A 260 10.50 2.71 4.48
C PHE A 260 11.73 3.34 3.85
N VAL A 261 12.51 4.07 4.63
CA VAL A 261 13.70 4.79 4.15
C VAL A 261 14.74 3.82 3.57
N LEU A 262 15.02 2.70 4.25
CA LEU A 262 15.94 1.67 3.76
C LEU A 262 15.43 0.92 2.53
N SER A 263 14.12 0.87 2.32
CA SER A 263 13.52 0.24 1.14
C SER A 263 13.54 1.16 -0.07
N MET A 264 13.38 2.46 0.14
CA MET A 264 13.21 3.43 -0.94
C MET A 264 14.52 4.10 -1.37
N TYR A 265 15.45 4.32 -0.43
CA TYR A 265 16.65 5.12 -0.68
C TYR A 265 17.94 4.34 -0.42
N SER A 266 18.99 4.69 -1.17
CA SER A 266 20.35 4.17 -0.95
C SER A 266 21.06 5.08 0.05
N ILE A 267 20.89 4.76 1.36
CA ILE A 267 21.53 5.53 2.43
C ILE A 267 22.80 4.86 2.96
N PRO A 268 23.78 5.63 3.42
CA PRO A 268 24.96 5.09 4.08
C PRO A 268 24.58 4.44 5.42
N LEU A 269 25.48 3.61 5.96
CA LEU A 269 25.31 2.98 7.29
C LEU A 269 24.03 2.16 7.45
N ARG A 270 23.55 1.52 6.37
CA ARG A 270 22.31 0.72 6.35
C ARG A 270 22.25 -0.29 7.52
N ARG A 271 23.37 -0.97 7.83
CA ARG A 271 23.43 -1.94 8.95
C ARG A 271 23.22 -1.27 10.30
N PHE A 272 23.78 -0.08 10.49
CA PHE A 272 23.58 0.71 11.72
C PHE A 272 22.09 1.01 11.93
N PHE A 273 21.38 1.50 10.90
CA PHE A 273 19.95 1.80 10.99
C PHE A 273 19.12 0.54 11.25
N MET A 274 19.43 -0.60 10.63
CA MET A 274 18.75 -1.86 10.91
C MET A 274 18.92 -2.34 12.35
N ILE A 275 20.11 -2.20 12.92
CA ILE A 275 20.40 -2.63 14.29
C ILE A 275 19.79 -1.65 15.29
N SER A 276 19.93 -0.34 15.07
CA SER A 276 19.41 0.68 16.00
C SER A 276 17.89 0.66 16.12
N THR A 277 17.14 0.24 15.08
CA THR A 277 15.69 0.10 15.19
C THR A 277 15.25 -0.97 16.17
N LEU A 278 16.07 -1.99 16.46
CA LEU A 278 15.73 -3.04 17.42
C LEU A 278 15.60 -2.50 18.86
N PHE A 279 16.20 -1.34 19.13
CA PHE A 279 16.06 -0.67 20.42
C PHE A 279 14.60 -0.42 20.79
N PHE A 280 13.77 0.04 19.83
CA PHE A 280 12.39 0.46 20.10
C PHE A 280 11.47 -0.71 20.54
N PRO A 281 11.39 -1.85 19.81
CA PRO A 281 10.59 -2.98 20.26
C PRO A 281 11.13 -3.60 21.57
N ILE A 282 12.45 -3.63 21.78
CA ILE A 282 13.05 -4.11 23.03
C ILE A 282 12.66 -3.17 24.18
N ALA A 283 12.75 -1.86 23.98
CA ALA A 283 12.34 -0.87 24.97
C ALA A 283 10.84 -1.00 25.29
N PHE A 284 9.98 -1.25 24.29
CA PHE A 284 8.56 -1.51 24.53
C PHE A 284 8.34 -2.73 25.44
N ILE A 285 9.02 -3.84 25.16
CA ILE A 285 8.91 -5.07 25.98
C ILE A 285 9.35 -4.79 27.42
N VAL A 286 10.51 -4.12 27.59
CA VAL A 286 11.04 -3.78 28.91
C VAL A 286 10.11 -2.85 29.69
N VAL A 287 9.63 -1.77 29.03
CA VAL A 287 8.70 -0.82 29.66
C VAL A 287 7.39 -1.50 30.01
N SER A 288 6.86 -2.38 29.15
CA SER A 288 5.65 -3.15 29.42
C SER A 288 5.83 -4.10 30.60
N ALA A 289 6.96 -4.78 30.70
CA ALA A 289 7.29 -5.64 31.84
C ALA A 289 7.39 -4.84 33.16
N LEU A 290 8.09 -3.69 33.13
CA LEU A 290 8.20 -2.81 34.29
C LEU A 290 6.85 -2.18 34.69
N GLN A 291 5.99 -1.90 33.72
CA GLN A 291 4.62 -1.47 33.97
C GLN A 291 3.80 -2.56 34.69
N LEU A 292 3.88 -3.82 34.22
CA LEU A 292 3.21 -4.96 34.87
C LEU A 292 3.72 -5.22 36.29
N LEU A 293 5.01 -4.97 36.53
CA LEU A 293 5.61 -5.04 37.87
C LEU A 293 5.25 -3.81 38.74
N GLY A 294 4.59 -2.80 38.19
CA GLY A 294 4.21 -1.58 38.89
C GLY A 294 5.38 -0.64 39.25
N VAL A 295 6.54 -0.83 38.60
CA VAL A 295 7.75 -0.01 38.81
C VAL A 295 7.66 1.33 38.12
N ILE A 296 7.24 1.33 36.82
CA ILE A 296 7.07 2.53 36.02
C ILE A 296 5.70 2.51 35.32
N THR A 297 5.30 3.66 34.77
CA THR A 297 4.09 3.76 33.92
C THR A 297 4.45 4.24 32.52
N TYR A 298 3.67 3.87 31.50
CA TYR A 298 3.87 4.37 30.13
C TYR A 298 3.88 5.90 30.05
N ILE A 299 3.08 6.57 30.90
CA ILE A 299 3.01 8.04 30.94
C ILE A 299 4.34 8.65 31.39
N THR A 300 5.05 8.02 32.33
CA THR A 300 6.34 8.54 32.84
C THR A 300 7.45 8.47 31.80
N VAL A 301 7.38 7.49 30.88
CA VAL A 301 8.37 7.29 29.80
C VAL A 301 7.98 7.94 28.49
N LEU A 302 6.76 8.47 28.37
CA LEU A 302 6.26 9.03 27.13
C LEU A 302 7.12 10.21 26.62
N ILE A 303 7.45 11.18 27.48
CA ILE A 303 8.27 12.33 27.11
C ILE A 303 9.70 11.92 26.74
N PRO A 304 10.43 11.14 27.57
CA PRO A 304 11.74 10.63 27.18
C PRO A 304 11.73 9.86 25.86
N LEU A 305 10.72 9.02 25.63
CA LEU A 305 10.55 8.28 24.39
C LEU A 305 10.33 9.21 23.18
N ALA A 306 9.48 10.22 23.34
CA ALA A 306 9.21 11.20 22.29
C ALA A 306 10.48 11.98 21.90
N VAL A 307 11.28 12.40 22.88
CA VAL A 307 12.57 13.07 22.63
C VAL A 307 13.53 12.13 21.89
N LEU A 308 13.64 10.88 22.34
CA LEU A 308 14.50 9.88 21.71
C LEU A 308 14.07 9.63 20.26
N PHE A 309 12.77 9.47 20.02
CA PHE A 309 12.23 9.28 18.67
C PHE A 309 12.51 10.50 17.78
N PHE A 310 12.33 11.70 18.32
CA PHE A 310 12.64 12.93 17.58
C PHE A 310 14.12 13.00 17.19
N CYS A 311 15.04 12.73 18.11
CA CYS A 311 16.48 12.66 17.83
C CYS A 311 16.79 11.61 16.76
N TYR A 312 16.18 10.43 16.85
CA TYR A 312 16.34 9.37 15.87
C TYR A 312 15.82 9.77 14.48
N LEU A 313 14.68 10.46 14.42
CA LEU A 313 14.12 11.00 13.17
C LEU A 313 15.06 12.04 12.54
N LEU A 314 15.70 12.90 13.33
CA LEU A 314 16.69 13.86 12.82
C LEU A 314 17.91 13.16 12.21
N ILE A 315 18.38 12.05 12.81
CA ILE A 315 19.48 11.25 12.25
C ILE A 315 19.07 10.62 10.91
N ILE A 316 17.87 10.06 10.83
CA ILE A 316 17.32 9.54 9.54
C ILE A 316 17.22 10.65 8.51
N LEU A 317 16.70 11.81 8.90
CA LEU A 317 16.55 12.96 8.00
C LEU A 317 17.93 13.44 7.47
N GLY A 318 18.94 13.48 8.33
CA GLY A 318 20.33 13.77 7.94
C GLY A 318 20.87 12.75 6.92
N ALA A 319 20.60 11.46 7.13
CA ALA A 319 21.02 10.40 6.20
C ALA A 319 20.31 10.52 4.84
N VAL A 320 19.00 10.81 4.83
CA VAL A 320 18.22 11.02 3.60
C VAL A 320 18.67 12.31 2.87
N MET A 321 18.93 13.39 3.62
CA MET A 321 19.47 14.63 3.05
C MET A 321 20.84 14.42 2.42
N HIS A 322 21.71 13.63 3.07
CA HIS A 322 23.00 13.27 2.52
C HIS A 322 22.86 12.47 1.21
N ALA A 323 21.96 11.48 1.17
CA ALA A 323 21.65 10.72 -0.04
C ALA A 323 21.12 11.63 -1.16
N TYR A 324 20.22 12.58 -0.83
CA TYR A 324 19.70 13.57 -1.77
C TYR A 324 20.83 14.43 -2.39
N ARG A 325 21.75 14.93 -1.55
CA ARG A 325 22.92 15.72 -2.02
C ARG A 325 23.86 14.91 -2.90
N LYS A 326 23.91 13.58 -2.72
CA LYS A 326 24.68 12.66 -3.59
C LYS A 326 23.96 12.25 -4.87
N GLY A 327 22.79 12.82 -5.17
CA GLY A 327 22.07 12.61 -6.42
C GLY A 327 20.86 11.69 -6.35
N GLU A 328 20.46 11.20 -5.17
CA GLU A 328 19.20 10.41 -4.98
C GLU A 328 17.99 11.35 -5.03
N LYS A 329 17.65 11.82 -6.24
CA LYS A 329 16.56 12.80 -6.46
C LYS A 329 15.22 12.33 -5.93
N ASN A 330 15.00 11.02 -5.88
CA ASN A 330 13.78 10.40 -5.35
C ASN A 330 13.58 10.63 -3.84
N ALA A 331 14.59 11.13 -3.11
CA ALA A 331 14.48 11.47 -1.71
C ALA A 331 13.76 12.82 -1.44
N LYS A 332 13.62 13.68 -2.46
CA LYS A 332 13.00 15.02 -2.33
C LYS A 332 11.57 14.98 -1.76
N PRO A 333 10.65 14.10 -2.21
CA PRO A 333 9.30 14.04 -1.63
C PRO A 333 9.29 13.72 -0.14
N PHE A 334 10.16 12.79 0.32
CA PHE A 334 10.27 12.48 1.75
C PHE A 334 10.73 13.67 2.58
N LEU A 335 11.70 14.43 2.09
CA LEU A 335 12.18 15.64 2.76
C LEU A 335 11.08 16.70 2.87
N ILE A 336 10.31 16.91 1.79
CA ILE A 336 9.17 17.85 1.77
C ILE A 336 8.08 17.38 2.74
N ALA A 337 7.70 16.10 2.69
CA ALA A 337 6.69 15.51 3.57
C ALA A 337 7.07 15.67 5.06
N THR A 338 8.33 15.38 5.39
CA THR A 338 8.86 15.56 6.76
C THR A 338 8.86 17.03 7.17
N GLY A 339 9.12 17.96 6.25
CA GLY A 339 9.01 19.40 6.50
C GLY A 339 7.58 19.84 6.87
N PHE A 340 6.56 19.35 6.18
CA PHE A 340 5.16 19.60 6.52
C PHE A 340 4.78 19.00 7.88
N LEU A 341 5.22 17.77 8.16
CA LEU A 341 4.97 17.14 9.46
C LEU A 341 5.61 17.94 10.60
N PHE A 342 6.84 18.42 10.41
CA PHE A 342 7.51 19.26 11.40
C PHE A 342 6.78 20.59 11.61
N ALA A 343 6.40 21.29 10.54
CA ALA A 343 5.65 22.54 10.63
C ALA A 343 4.31 22.34 11.38
N SER A 344 3.61 21.24 11.10
CA SER A 344 2.36 20.90 11.78
C SER A 344 2.57 20.58 13.26
N THR A 345 3.67 19.92 13.61
CA THR A 345 4.03 19.68 15.01
C THR A 345 4.32 20.96 15.76
N VAL A 346 5.03 21.91 15.14
CA VAL A 346 5.26 23.24 15.70
C VAL A 346 3.95 24.00 15.87
N GLY A 347 3.06 23.92 14.88
CA GLY A 347 1.71 24.52 14.98
C GLY A 347 0.91 23.97 16.15
N GLU A 348 0.90 22.66 16.36
CA GLU A 348 0.24 22.00 17.49
C GLU A 348 0.79 22.46 18.82
N LEU A 349 2.13 22.50 18.98
CA LEU A 349 2.78 23.00 20.18
C LEU A 349 2.48 24.47 20.45
N THR A 350 2.40 25.28 19.40
CA THR A 350 2.05 26.71 19.51
C THR A 350 0.63 26.88 20.02
N LEU A 351 -0.32 26.14 19.49
CA LEU A 351 -1.72 26.15 19.94
C LEU A 351 -1.88 25.63 21.38
N LEU A 352 -1.01 24.72 21.82
CA LEU A 352 -1.01 24.24 23.22
C LEU A 352 -0.55 25.31 24.21
N ILE A 353 0.33 26.22 23.80
CA ILE A 353 0.93 27.25 24.66
C ILE A 353 0.11 28.56 24.65
N LEU A 354 -0.42 28.95 23.49
CA LEU A 354 -1.18 30.20 23.35
C LEU A 354 -2.63 30.01 23.82
N PRO A 355 -3.16 30.94 24.63
CA PRO A 355 -4.57 30.95 24.95
C PRO A 355 -5.38 31.24 23.67
N HIS A 356 -6.21 30.31 23.25
CA HIS A 356 -7.06 30.44 22.07
C HIS A 356 -8.53 30.20 22.44
N PRO A 357 -9.49 30.83 21.74
CA PRO A 357 -10.90 30.61 21.98
C PRO A 357 -11.26 29.15 21.70
N THR A 358 -12.02 28.56 22.58
CA THR A 358 -12.35 27.13 22.66
C THR A 358 -13.13 26.54 21.48
N PHE A 359 -13.43 27.36 20.47
CA PHE A 359 -14.36 26.97 19.38
C PHE A 359 -13.72 26.31 18.16
N ILE A 360 -12.39 26.38 18.00
CA ILE A 360 -11.73 25.81 16.83
C ILE A 360 -10.68 24.80 17.30
N ASN A 361 -11.07 23.55 17.32
CA ASN A 361 -10.15 22.46 17.64
C ASN A 361 -9.46 21.94 16.37
N ILE A 362 -8.77 22.84 15.68
CA ILE A 362 -7.89 22.45 14.58
C ILE A 362 -6.69 21.73 15.21
N GLN A 363 -6.49 20.50 14.80
CA GLN A 363 -5.31 19.72 15.18
C GLN A 363 -4.32 19.72 14.00
N PRO A 364 -3.39 20.68 13.95
CA PRO A 364 -2.43 20.82 12.84
C PRO A 364 -1.64 19.56 12.57
N LEU A 365 -1.33 18.80 13.62
CA LEU A 365 -0.60 17.54 13.51
C LEU A 365 -1.35 16.50 12.66
N ASN A 366 -2.67 16.39 12.78
CA ASN A 366 -3.47 15.47 11.96
C ASN A 366 -3.42 15.84 10.47
N ILE A 367 -3.44 17.15 10.17
CA ILE A 367 -3.28 17.66 8.80
C ILE A 367 -1.88 17.33 8.28
N GLY A 368 -0.85 17.54 9.10
CA GLY A 368 0.54 17.20 8.76
C GLY A 368 0.74 15.72 8.45
N VAL A 369 0.11 14.85 9.23
CA VAL A 369 0.13 13.39 9.02
C VAL A 369 -0.54 13.01 7.69
N LEU A 370 -1.70 13.59 7.37
CA LEU A 370 -2.39 13.35 6.09
C LEU A 370 -1.55 13.83 4.90
N LEU A 371 -0.94 15.00 5.00
CA LEU A 371 -0.04 15.52 3.95
C LEU A 371 1.20 14.66 3.79
N PHE A 372 1.82 14.22 4.89
CA PHE A 372 2.96 13.32 4.89
C PHE A 372 2.64 12.02 4.16
N GLY A 373 1.56 11.34 4.56
CA GLY A 373 1.11 10.11 3.92
C GLY A 373 0.80 10.30 2.44
N SER A 374 0.07 11.37 2.08
CA SER A 374 -0.32 11.67 0.70
C SER A 374 0.88 11.93 -0.22
N ILE A 375 1.90 12.65 0.25
CA ILE A 375 3.12 12.92 -0.53
C ILE A 375 3.90 11.62 -0.76
N LEU A 376 4.06 10.78 0.27
CA LEU A 376 4.77 9.50 0.13
C LEU A 376 4.00 8.51 -0.74
N TYR A 377 2.67 8.48 -0.64
CA TYR A 377 1.83 7.66 -1.50
C TYR A 377 1.94 8.09 -2.98
N SER A 378 1.88 9.40 -3.23
CA SER A 378 2.12 9.96 -4.58
C SER A 378 3.49 9.55 -5.15
N GLN A 379 4.53 9.55 -4.31
CA GLN A 379 5.87 9.11 -4.71
C GLN A 379 5.89 7.63 -5.12
N ILE A 380 5.25 6.76 -4.34
CA ILE A 380 5.18 5.32 -4.63
C ILE A 380 4.40 5.07 -5.92
N LEU A 381 3.25 5.75 -6.10
CA LEU A 381 2.46 5.63 -7.33
C LEU A 381 3.26 6.05 -8.56
N THR A 382 3.96 7.18 -8.49
CA THR A 382 4.79 7.67 -9.60
C THR A 382 5.89 6.66 -9.97
N GLN A 383 6.57 6.11 -8.96
CA GLN A 383 7.59 5.08 -9.19
C GLN A 383 7.00 3.78 -9.73
N GLY A 384 5.80 3.39 -9.27
CA GLY A 384 5.07 2.22 -9.76
C GLY A 384 4.70 2.35 -11.25
N VAL A 385 4.18 3.52 -11.66
CA VAL A 385 3.85 3.79 -13.07
C VAL A 385 5.10 3.73 -13.94
N HIS A 386 6.19 4.40 -13.54
CA HIS A 386 7.45 4.32 -14.29
C HIS A 386 8.00 2.90 -14.41
N PHE A 387 7.92 2.10 -13.35
CA PHE A 387 8.34 0.71 -13.39
C PHE A 387 7.53 -0.13 -14.40
N LEU A 388 6.21 0.07 -14.44
CA LEU A 388 5.34 -0.62 -15.41
C LEU A 388 5.63 -0.16 -16.84
N GLU A 389 5.84 1.13 -17.06
CA GLU A 389 6.22 1.69 -18.36
C GLU A 389 7.57 1.12 -18.85
N GLU A 390 8.58 1.08 -17.99
CA GLU A 390 9.89 0.51 -18.31
C GLU A 390 9.80 -0.99 -18.62
N ARG A 391 9.00 -1.72 -17.85
CA ARG A 391 8.77 -3.14 -18.08
C ARG A 391 8.08 -3.38 -19.43
N GLY A 392 6.99 -2.68 -19.69
CA GLY A 392 6.28 -2.77 -20.98
C GLY A 392 7.16 -2.39 -22.17
N ARG A 393 7.97 -1.33 -22.02
CA ARG A 393 8.95 -0.94 -23.03
C ARG A 393 10.01 -2.02 -23.26
N LYS A 394 10.51 -2.64 -22.20
CA LYS A 394 11.47 -3.73 -22.30
C LYS A 394 10.87 -4.95 -23.00
N GLU A 395 9.65 -5.36 -22.64
CA GLU A 395 8.93 -6.47 -23.28
C GLU A 395 8.66 -6.16 -24.75
N TYR A 396 8.26 -4.93 -25.09
CA TYR A 396 8.07 -4.47 -26.47
C TYR A 396 9.39 -4.50 -27.28
N LEU A 397 10.47 -3.97 -26.72
CA LEU A 397 11.78 -4.02 -27.38
C LEU A 397 12.30 -5.45 -27.57
N GLN A 398 12.04 -6.34 -26.62
CA GLN A 398 12.36 -7.76 -26.75
C GLN A 398 11.51 -8.40 -27.87
N SER A 399 10.21 -8.12 -27.93
CA SER A 399 9.34 -8.57 -29.02
C SER A 399 9.87 -8.12 -30.38
N LEU A 400 10.18 -6.84 -30.55
CA LEU A 400 10.77 -6.32 -31.80
C LEU A 400 12.10 -6.98 -32.15
N ALA A 401 12.93 -7.32 -31.15
CA ALA A 401 14.24 -7.91 -31.38
C ALA A 401 14.19 -9.41 -31.74
N TYR A 402 13.16 -10.15 -31.32
CA TYR A 402 13.11 -11.61 -31.42
C TYR A 402 11.91 -12.17 -32.17
N THR A 403 10.94 -11.34 -32.58
CA THR A 403 9.73 -11.75 -33.27
C THR A 403 9.71 -11.19 -34.69
N ASP A 404 9.27 -11.99 -35.69
CA ASP A 404 8.99 -11.55 -37.04
C ASP A 404 7.64 -10.81 -37.08
N ALA A 405 7.65 -9.57 -37.58
CA ALA A 405 6.50 -8.69 -37.53
C ALA A 405 5.35 -9.14 -38.44
N LEU A 406 5.62 -9.93 -39.50
CA LEU A 406 4.61 -10.40 -40.44
C LEU A 406 3.88 -11.63 -39.92
N THR A 407 4.62 -12.60 -39.39
CA THR A 407 4.10 -13.93 -39.03
C THR A 407 3.86 -14.13 -37.55
N GLY A 408 4.43 -13.25 -36.70
CA GLY A 408 4.40 -13.40 -35.21
C GLY A 408 5.29 -14.52 -34.67
N LEU A 409 6.02 -15.25 -35.53
CA LEU A 409 6.96 -16.29 -35.15
C LEU A 409 8.27 -15.69 -34.62
N GLY A 410 9.16 -16.54 -34.05
CA GLY A 410 10.54 -16.12 -33.78
C GLY A 410 11.23 -15.66 -35.08
N ASN A 411 12.03 -14.59 -35.01
CA ASN A 411 12.81 -14.14 -36.15
C ASN A 411 14.17 -14.85 -36.25
N ARG A 412 14.97 -14.53 -37.24
CA ARG A 412 16.32 -15.06 -37.46
C ARG A 412 17.20 -14.95 -36.21
N ARG A 413 17.14 -13.83 -35.51
CA ARG A 413 17.95 -13.63 -34.30
C ARG A 413 17.53 -14.58 -33.18
N ALA A 414 16.23 -14.77 -32.99
CA ALA A 414 15.72 -15.73 -32.01
C ALA A 414 16.19 -17.16 -32.33
N PHE A 415 16.19 -17.52 -33.61
CA PHE A 415 16.69 -18.82 -34.07
C PHE A 415 18.20 -19.00 -33.80
N ASP A 416 19.02 -18.00 -34.15
CA ASP A 416 20.48 -18.05 -33.96
C ASP A 416 20.86 -18.14 -32.47
N GLU A 417 20.16 -17.40 -31.58
CA GLU A 417 20.37 -17.49 -30.12
C GLU A 417 19.97 -18.85 -29.59
N GLU A 418 18.91 -19.46 -30.11
CA GLU A 418 18.49 -20.81 -29.71
C GLU A 418 19.51 -21.87 -30.15
N LEU A 419 20.07 -21.76 -31.35
CA LEU A 419 21.18 -22.62 -31.77
C LEU A 419 22.39 -22.50 -30.83
N ILE A 420 22.74 -21.29 -30.40
CA ILE A 420 23.83 -21.06 -29.45
C ILE A 420 23.48 -21.67 -28.09
N ARG A 421 22.23 -21.60 -27.64
CA ARG A 421 21.75 -22.21 -26.39
C ARG A 421 21.91 -23.73 -26.42
N LEU A 422 21.48 -24.32 -27.52
CA LEU A 422 21.62 -25.79 -27.73
C LEU A 422 23.07 -26.23 -27.80
N ALA A 423 23.95 -25.46 -28.45
CA ALA A 423 25.39 -25.73 -28.53
C ALA A 423 26.10 -25.66 -27.16
N LYS A 424 25.67 -24.78 -26.26
CA LYS A 424 26.25 -24.62 -24.92
C LYS A 424 25.71 -25.65 -23.89
N SER A 425 24.64 -26.33 -24.22
CA SER A 425 24.06 -27.36 -23.35
C SER A 425 24.93 -28.60 -23.37
N ASP A 426 25.77 -28.79 -22.34
CA ASP A 426 26.77 -29.84 -22.16
C ASP A 426 26.20 -31.30 -22.07
N SER A 427 24.92 -31.49 -22.19
CA SER A 427 24.32 -32.83 -22.09
C SER A 427 24.29 -33.48 -23.47
N LYS A 428 25.24 -34.38 -23.72
CA LYS A 428 25.23 -35.36 -24.85
C LYS A 428 23.95 -36.21 -24.90
N GLU A 429 23.06 -36.08 -23.95
CA GLU A 429 21.78 -36.80 -23.83
C GLU A 429 20.57 -36.07 -24.41
N LYS A 430 20.67 -34.76 -24.71
CA LYS A 430 19.52 -34.02 -25.24
C LYS A 430 19.35 -34.24 -26.73
N GLN A 431 18.39 -35.09 -27.09
CA GLN A 431 17.94 -35.27 -28.45
C GLN A 431 17.12 -34.08 -28.90
N TYR A 432 17.54 -33.39 -29.95
CA TYR A 432 16.75 -32.33 -30.60
C TYR A 432 16.81 -32.47 -32.11
N GLY A 433 15.78 -31.98 -32.78
CA GLY A 433 15.68 -31.97 -34.22
C GLY A 433 15.50 -30.57 -34.77
N ILE A 434 16.02 -30.31 -35.94
CA ILE A 434 15.87 -29.07 -36.70
C ILE A 434 15.20 -29.44 -38.02
N VAL A 435 14.16 -28.67 -38.39
CA VAL A 435 13.51 -28.72 -39.69
C VAL A 435 13.59 -27.34 -40.33
N VAL A 436 14.03 -27.27 -41.58
CA VAL A 436 14.08 -26.06 -42.37
C VAL A 436 13.06 -26.17 -43.50
N PHE A 437 12.32 -25.09 -43.74
CA PHE A 437 11.30 -25.01 -44.77
C PHE A 437 11.59 -23.82 -45.68
N ASP A 438 11.24 -23.97 -46.96
CA ASP A 438 11.36 -22.91 -47.99
C ASP A 438 10.09 -22.90 -48.84
N VAL A 439 9.51 -21.72 -49.04
CA VAL A 439 8.26 -21.55 -49.81
C VAL A 439 8.57 -21.57 -51.31
N ASN A 440 7.96 -22.51 -52.01
CA ASN A 440 8.17 -22.61 -53.45
C ASN A 440 7.41 -21.48 -54.19
N SER A 441 8.08 -20.88 -55.17
CA SER A 441 7.49 -19.89 -56.09
C SER A 441 6.89 -18.63 -55.43
N LEU A 442 7.31 -18.24 -54.20
CA LEU A 442 6.82 -17.03 -53.54
C LEU A 442 7.06 -15.78 -54.39
N LYS A 443 8.20 -15.71 -55.11
CA LYS A 443 8.48 -14.62 -56.04
C LYS A 443 7.41 -14.54 -57.17
N GLN A 444 7.03 -15.67 -57.75
CA GLN A 444 6.00 -15.71 -58.78
C GLN A 444 4.65 -15.26 -58.23
N ILE A 445 4.25 -15.68 -57.02
CA ILE A 445 3.03 -15.22 -56.35
C ILE A 445 3.07 -13.70 -56.18
N ASN A 446 4.19 -13.13 -55.75
CA ASN A 446 4.38 -11.70 -55.61
C ASN A 446 4.28 -10.96 -56.96
N ASP A 447 4.88 -11.52 -58.00
CA ASP A 447 4.91 -10.92 -59.34
C ASP A 447 3.52 -10.98 -59.99
N ASP A 448 2.75 -12.08 -59.81
CA ASP A 448 1.45 -12.28 -60.42
C ASP A 448 0.30 -11.60 -59.64
N TYR A 449 0.33 -11.58 -58.30
CA TYR A 449 -0.77 -11.16 -57.42
C TYR A 449 -0.42 -10.01 -56.48
N GLY A 450 0.83 -9.57 -56.47
CA GLY A 450 1.31 -8.50 -55.62
C GLY A 450 1.84 -8.96 -54.26
N HIS A 451 2.64 -8.12 -53.61
CA HIS A 451 3.29 -8.42 -52.30
C HIS A 451 2.29 -8.69 -51.19
N ALA A 452 1.09 -8.11 -51.24
CA ALA A 452 0.07 -8.33 -50.22
C ALA A 452 -0.41 -9.80 -50.19
N GLU A 453 -0.51 -10.46 -51.34
CA GLU A 453 -0.86 -11.86 -51.45
C GLU A 453 0.28 -12.76 -50.96
N GLY A 454 1.54 -12.45 -51.30
CA GLY A 454 2.68 -13.16 -50.76
C GLY A 454 2.77 -13.06 -49.22
N ASP A 455 2.43 -11.89 -48.68
CA ASP A 455 2.35 -11.69 -47.20
C ASP A 455 1.23 -12.54 -46.58
N LEU A 456 0.09 -12.71 -47.24
CA LEU A 456 -0.98 -13.63 -46.78
C LEU A 456 -0.50 -15.06 -46.75
N VAL A 457 0.16 -15.53 -47.79
CA VAL A 457 0.75 -16.88 -47.86
C VAL A 457 1.72 -17.11 -46.72
N LEU A 458 2.60 -16.15 -46.47
CA LEU A 458 3.58 -16.25 -45.36
C LEU A 458 2.92 -16.30 -43.97
N ARG A 459 1.83 -15.54 -43.74
CA ARG A 459 1.02 -15.63 -42.52
C ARG A 459 0.34 -16.98 -42.40
N GLU A 460 -0.29 -17.48 -43.45
CA GLU A 460 -0.92 -18.81 -43.45
C GLU A 460 0.06 -19.93 -43.13
N ILE A 461 1.30 -19.84 -43.65
CA ILE A 461 2.36 -20.78 -43.31
C ILE A 461 2.70 -20.72 -41.85
N GLY A 462 2.87 -19.51 -41.30
CA GLY A 462 3.12 -19.30 -39.88
C GLY A 462 2.04 -19.88 -38.98
N GLU A 463 0.77 -19.65 -39.33
CA GLU A 463 -0.38 -20.23 -38.64
C GLU A 463 -0.46 -21.74 -38.76
N LEU A 464 -0.19 -22.30 -39.96
CA LEU A 464 -0.14 -23.75 -40.18
C LEU A 464 0.93 -24.41 -39.29
N LEU A 465 2.16 -23.90 -39.32
CA LEU A 465 3.25 -24.45 -38.53
C LEU A 465 2.94 -24.33 -37.03
N THR A 466 2.34 -23.22 -36.61
CA THR A 466 1.92 -23.01 -35.21
C THR A 466 0.83 -23.98 -34.80
N SER A 467 -0.16 -24.20 -35.64
CA SER A 467 -1.25 -25.16 -35.34
C SER A 467 -0.77 -26.61 -35.24
N LEU A 468 0.22 -26.98 -36.03
CA LEU A 468 0.77 -28.34 -36.05
C LEU A 468 1.77 -28.56 -34.88
N TYR A 469 2.61 -27.56 -34.57
CA TYR A 469 3.80 -27.78 -33.74
C TYR A 469 3.97 -26.78 -32.60
N GLY A 470 3.15 -25.73 -32.50
CA GLY A 470 3.34 -24.66 -31.51
C GLY A 470 3.36 -25.10 -30.05
N SER A 471 2.75 -26.25 -29.72
CA SER A 471 2.80 -26.86 -28.39
C SER A 471 4.02 -27.76 -28.17
N SER A 472 4.77 -28.08 -29.22
CA SER A 472 5.79 -29.15 -29.18
C SER A 472 7.15 -28.75 -29.75
N ALA A 473 7.24 -27.59 -30.40
CA ALA A 473 8.46 -27.08 -31.01
C ALA A 473 8.46 -25.55 -31.09
N ASN A 474 9.65 -24.96 -31.13
CA ASN A 474 9.82 -23.53 -31.37
C ASN A 474 9.92 -23.26 -32.88
N ILE A 475 9.18 -22.28 -33.38
CA ILE A 475 9.03 -21.99 -34.80
C ILE A 475 9.56 -20.59 -35.10
N TYR A 476 10.29 -20.48 -36.21
CA TYR A 476 10.99 -19.28 -36.60
C TYR A 476 10.79 -18.97 -38.10
N ARG A 477 10.75 -17.69 -38.47
CA ARG A 477 10.96 -17.22 -39.81
C ARG A 477 12.38 -16.69 -39.92
N ILE A 478 13.24 -17.37 -40.68
CA ILE A 478 14.67 -17.10 -40.74
C ILE A 478 15.14 -16.36 -41.98
N GLY A 479 14.26 -16.24 -42.99
CA GLY A 479 14.49 -15.53 -44.25
C GLY A 479 13.18 -14.97 -44.81
N GLY A 480 13.20 -14.46 -46.03
CA GLY A 480 12.01 -13.95 -46.70
C GLY A 480 10.95 -15.01 -46.90
N ASP A 481 11.35 -16.17 -47.40
CA ASP A 481 10.56 -17.35 -47.72
C ASP A 481 10.98 -18.59 -46.90
N GLU A 482 11.92 -18.42 -45.94
CA GLU A 482 12.48 -19.50 -45.18
C GLU A 482 11.93 -19.52 -43.73
N PHE A 483 11.52 -20.73 -43.30
CA PHE A 483 11.11 -20.99 -41.95
C PHE A 483 11.97 -22.09 -41.32
N ALA A 484 12.09 -22.09 -39.99
CA ALA A 484 12.78 -23.14 -39.25
C ALA A 484 11.97 -23.55 -38.05
N LEU A 485 12.17 -24.80 -37.62
CA LEU A 485 11.56 -25.37 -36.45
C LEU A 485 12.63 -26.10 -35.63
N ILE A 486 12.62 -25.91 -34.32
CA ILE A 486 13.47 -26.63 -33.36
C ILE A 486 12.56 -27.40 -32.42
N CYS A 487 12.69 -28.72 -32.42
CA CYS A 487 11.98 -29.62 -31.55
C CYS A 487 12.96 -30.19 -30.50
N GLU A 488 12.79 -29.86 -29.23
CA GLU A 488 13.54 -30.49 -28.13
C GLU A 488 12.94 -31.85 -27.77
N GLN A 489 13.78 -32.74 -27.23
CA GLN A 489 13.39 -34.13 -26.91
C GLN A 489 12.78 -34.88 -28.10
N CYS A 490 13.34 -34.65 -29.28
CA CYS A 490 12.84 -35.18 -30.54
C CYS A 490 13.69 -36.39 -30.98
N GLY A 491 13.12 -37.55 -30.89
CA GLY A 491 13.70 -38.79 -31.45
C GLY A 491 13.19 -39.07 -32.86
N GLN A 492 13.76 -40.13 -33.53
CA GLN A 492 13.45 -40.48 -34.91
C GLN A 492 11.94 -40.64 -35.16
N LYS A 493 11.25 -41.39 -34.29
CA LYS A 493 9.81 -41.63 -34.43
C LYS A 493 9.01 -40.31 -34.48
N ARG A 494 9.28 -39.42 -33.55
CA ARG A 494 8.58 -38.11 -33.47
C ARG A 494 8.88 -37.26 -34.68
N MET A 495 10.12 -37.25 -35.17
CA MET A 495 10.48 -36.51 -36.37
C MET A 495 9.69 -37.02 -37.60
N THR A 496 9.63 -38.34 -37.77
CA THR A 496 8.87 -38.96 -38.86
C THR A 496 7.37 -38.65 -38.78
N GLU A 497 6.78 -38.66 -37.57
CA GLU A 497 5.38 -38.27 -37.35
C GLU A 497 5.16 -36.80 -37.71
N MET A 498 6.09 -35.90 -37.37
CA MET A 498 6.04 -34.50 -37.74
C MET A 498 6.13 -34.26 -39.25
N GLU A 499 7.06 -34.95 -39.93
CA GLU A 499 7.19 -34.86 -41.38
C GLU A 499 5.95 -35.37 -42.11
N GLN A 500 5.35 -36.45 -41.63
CA GLN A 500 4.11 -37.00 -42.19
C GLN A 500 2.94 -36.01 -42.00
N SER A 501 2.73 -35.52 -40.78
CA SER A 501 1.66 -34.58 -40.47
C SER A 501 1.78 -33.27 -41.26
N PHE A 502 3.01 -32.80 -41.49
CA PHE A 502 3.25 -31.64 -42.34
C PHE A 502 2.89 -31.93 -43.81
N THR A 503 3.34 -33.09 -44.33
CA THR A 503 3.07 -33.49 -45.71
C THR A 503 1.56 -33.61 -45.98
N GLU A 504 0.82 -34.20 -45.04
CA GLU A 504 -0.66 -34.29 -45.13
C GLU A 504 -1.36 -32.91 -45.06
N ALA A 505 -0.86 -32.02 -44.24
CA ALA A 505 -1.44 -30.68 -44.04
C ALA A 505 -1.14 -29.77 -45.23
N ILE A 506 0.08 -29.76 -45.75
CA ILE A 506 0.47 -28.92 -46.89
C ILE A 506 -0.18 -29.37 -48.22
N ALA A 507 -0.48 -30.67 -48.38
CA ALA A 507 -1.15 -31.18 -49.55
C ALA A 507 -2.56 -30.60 -49.79
N LYS A 508 -3.17 -30.00 -48.74
CA LYS A 508 -4.50 -29.35 -48.76
C LYS A 508 -4.41 -27.85 -49.02
N LYS A 509 -3.21 -27.31 -49.19
CA LYS A 509 -2.99 -25.87 -49.37
C LYS A 509 -2.69 -25.52 -50.81
N PRO A 510 -2.99 -24.28 -51.30
CA PRO A 510 -2.72 -23.85 -52.67
C PRO A 510 -1.24 -23.54 -52.94
N PHE A 511 -0.39 -23.59 -51.92
CA PHE A 511 1.04 -23.36 -52.03
C PHE A 511 1.83 -24.60 -51.56
N THR A 512 3.08 -24.68 -51.94
CA THR A 512 3.96 -25.81 -51.57
C THR A 512 5.22 -25.31 -50.88
N LEU A 513 5.74 -26.13 -49.94
CA LEU A 513 7.03 -25.88 -49.28
C LEU A 513 7.95 -27.08 -49.52
N ALA A 514 9.22 -26.75 -49.75
CA ALA A 514 10.30 -27.75 -49.58
C ALA A 514 10.72 -27.77 -48.12
N PHE A 515 11.06 -28.94 -47.59
CA PHE A 515 11.56 -29.05 -46.23
C PHE A 515 12.69 -30.09 -46.11
N GLY A 516 13.52 -29.94 -45.07
CA GLY A 516 14.57 -30.86 -44.74
C GLY A 516 14.76 -30.93 -43.24
N SER A 517 14.93 -32.10 -42.69
CA SER A 517 15.09 -32.38 -41.27
C SER A 517 16.44 -32.96 -40.94
N ALA A 518 16.93 -32.72 -39.73
CA ALA A 518 18.12 -33.32 -39.15
C ALA A 518 17.95 -33.55 -37.63
N LEU A 519 18.49 -34.66 -37.14
CA LEU A 519 18.40 -35.09 -35.73
C LEU A 519 19.76 -35.17 -35.10
N SER A 520 19.95 -34.60 -33.91
CA SER A 520 21.21 -34.62 -33.18
C SER A 520 21.67 -36.04 -32.81
N SER A 521 20.74 -36.97 -32.60
CA SER A 521 21.00 -38.36 -32.21
C SER A 521 21.43 -39.25 -33.35
N LEU A 522 21.00 -38.99 -34.60
CA LEU A 522 21.25 -39.83 -35.76
C LEU A 522 22.38 -39.29 -36.63
N ASP A 523 22.39 -37.99 -36.82
CA ASP A 523 23.25 -37.35 -37.81
C ASP A 523 24.66 -37.03 -37.26
N ARG A 524 24.96 -37.44 -36.00
CA ARG A 524 26.27 -37.34 -35.30
C ARG A 524 26.97 -35.98 -35.58
N SER A 525 26.19 -34.93 -35.52
CA SER A 525 26.69 -33.58 -35.81
C SER A 525 27.41 -33.02 -34.59
N ASP A 526 28.61 -32.49 -34.78
CA ASP A 526 29.47 -31.97 -33.71
C ASP A 526 28.93 -30.63 -33.10
N SER A 527 27.97 -30.00 -33.77
CA SER A 527 27.36 -28.75 -33.27
C SER A 527 25.94 -28.53 -33.84
N SER A 528 25.15 -27.68 -33.17
CA SER A 528 23.81 -27.25 -33.62
C SER A 528 23.87 -26.54 -34.98
N ASP A 529 24.94 -25.78 -35.26
CA ASP A 529 25.16 -25.11 -36.55
C ASP A 529 25.39 -26.14 -37.69
N SER A 530 26.15 -27.19 -37.47
CA SER A 530 26.34 -28.24 -38.46
C SER A 530 25.06 -29.05 -38.72
N LEU A 531 24.24 -29.24 -37.70
CA LEU A 531 22.93 -29.88 -37.82
C LEU A 531 21.98 -29.03 -38.65
N TYR A 532 21.92 -27.72 -38.41
CA TYR A 532 21.16 -26.77 -39.21
C TYR A 532 21.59 -26.82 -40.69
N LYS A 533 22.89 -26.77 -40.97
CA LYS A 533 23.41 -26.86 -42.34
C LYS A 533 23.05 -28.19 -43.04
N LEU A 534 22.91 -29.26 -42.27
CA LEU A 534 22.48 -30.54 -42.80
C LEU A 534 20.99 -30.54 -43.17
N ALA A 535 20.13 -29.98 -42.32
CA ALA A 535 18.71 -29.80 -42.55
C ALA A 535 18.46 -28.90 -43.80
N ASP A 536 19.18 -27.79 -43.89
CA ASP A 536 19.11 -26.85 -45.02
C ASP A 536 19.54 -27.55 -46.33
N ARG A 537 20.62 -28.33 -46.32
CA ARG A 537 21.08 -29.09 -47.49
C ARG A 537 20.03 -30.10 -47.97
N ARG A 538 19.33 -30.79 -47.05
CA ARG A 538 18.25 -31.72 -47.34
C ARG A 538 17.02 -31.00 -47.91
N MET A 539 16.67 -29.88 -47.40
CA MET A 539 15.60 -29.02 -47.90
C MET A 539 15.88 -28.57 -49.35
N TYR A 540 17.12 -28.12 -49.62
CA TYR A 540 17.53 -27.69 -50.95
C TYR A 540 17.49 -28.82 -51.98
N GLN A 541 17.89 -30.06 -51.57
CA GLN A 541 17.76 -31.24 -52.44
C GLN A 541 16.31 -31.53 -52.77
N GLN A 542 15.42 -31.47 -51.80
CA GLN A 542 13.99 -31.64 -52.01
C GLN A 542 13.42 -30.57 -52.95
N LYS A 543 13.80 -29.27 -52.76
CA LYS A 543 13.40 -28.16 -53.60
C LYS A 543 13.76 -28.39 -55.07
N LYS A 544 14.99 -28.84 -55.35
CA LYS A 544 15.45 -29.22 -56.72
C LYS A 544 14.59 -30.33 -57.33
N THR A 545 14.27 -31.34 -56.56
CA THR A 545 13.47 -32.49 -57.01
C THR A 545 12.04 -32.07 -57.33
N MET A 546 11.46 -31.14 -56.56
CA MET A 546 10.13 -30.59 -56.82
C MET A 546 10.10 -29.75 -58.11
N GLN A 547 11.09 -28.90 -58.31
CA GLN A 547 11.22 -28.07 -59.50
C GLN A 547 11.37 -28.94 -60.77
N TYR A 548 12.18 -29.99 -60.72
CA TYR A 548 12.34 -30.90 -61.85
C TYR A 548 11.05 -31.60 -62.22
N LYS A 549 10.24 -32.04 -61.22
CA LYS A 549 8.93 -32.67 -61.46
C LYS A 549 7.89 -31.70 -62.07
N THR A 550 7.98 -30.45 -61.69
CA THR A 550 7.08 -29.41 -62.24
C THR A 550 7.42 -29.08 -63.69
N TYR A 551 8.70 -29.03 -64.06
CA TYR A 551 9.18 -28.77 -65.42
C TYR A 551 8.80 -29.93 -66.42
N HIS A 552 8.83 -31.17 -65.97
CA HIS A 552 8.47 -32.32 -66.81
C HIS A 552 6.97 -32.67 -66.84
N LYS A 553 6.11 -31.97 -66.06
CA LYS A 553 4.65 -32.09 -66.08
C LYS A 553 3.97 -31.07 -66.96
N SER A 554 4.67 -30.05 -67.50
CA SER A 554 4.13 -29.12 -68.50
C SER A 554 3.94 -29.89 -69.82
N PRO A 555 2.77 -29.93 -70.45
CA PRO A 555 2.54 -30.60 -71.75
C PRO A 555 3.44 -29.92 -72.77
N GLN A 556 4.36 -30.69 -73.37
CA GLN A 556 5.02 -30.26 -74.62
C GLN A 556 3.95 -30.00 -75.65
N ASN A 557 3.76 -28.76 -76.05
CA ASN A 557 3.01 -28.39 -77.23
C ASN A 557 3.84 -28.85 -78.44
N PRO A 558 3.42 -29.82 -79.29
CA PRO A 558 4.18 -30.17 -80.45
C PRO A 558 4.03 -29.00 -81.43
N ALA A 559 5.13 -28.27 -81.65
CA ALA A 559 5.22 -27.28 -82.71
C ALA A 559 4.97 -27.99 -84.08
N SER A 560 3.91 -27.64 -84.71
CA SER A 560 3.57 -27.96 -86.12
C SER A 560 4.71 -27.47 -87.04
N ILE A 561 5.43 -28.45 -87.60
CA ILE A 561 6.22 -28.22 -88.82
C ILE A 561 5.25 -28.00 -89.96
N ASP A 562 5.10 -26.79 -90.45
CA ASP A 562 4.47 -26.54 -91.76
C ASP A 562 5.56 -26.10 -92.72
N THR A 563 5.89 -27.02 -93.58
CA THR A 563 6.69 -26.78 -94.80
C THR A 563 5.72 -26.34 -95.90
N SER A 564 5.86 -25.13 -96.38
CA SER A 564 5.41 -24.77 -97.72
C SER A 564 6.44 -23.85 -98.40
N GLU A 565 7.09 -24.47 -99.35
CA GLU A 565 7.79 -23.85 -100.49
C GLU A 565 6.93 -22.81 -101.18
N GLY A 566 7.55 -21.87 -101.81
CA GLY A 566 6.94 -21.29 -103.01
C GLY A 566 7.18 -19.83 -103.28
N THR A 567 8.28 -19.58 -104.02
CA THR A 567 8.35 -18.68 -105.21
C THR A 567 7.64 -17.30 -105.17
N ARG A 568 8.31 -16.31 -105.14
CA ARG A 568 8.73 -15.30 -106.15
C ARG A 568 9.26 -14.04 -105.51
#